data_7d04a4950e204872cdedffa73eacc7d9
#
_entry.id   7d04a4950e204872cdedffa73eacc7d9
#
_cell.length_a   1.000
_cell.length_b   1.000
_cell.length_c   1.000
_cell.angle_alpha   90.00
_cell.angle_beta   90.00
_cell.angle_gamma   90.00
#
_symmetry.space_group_name_H-M   'P 1'
#
loop_
_entity.id
_entity.type
_entity.pdbx_description
1 polymer ?
#
loop_
_entity_poly.entity_id
_entity_poly.type
_entity_poly.pdbx_seq_one_letter_code
_entity_poly.pdbx_strand_id
1 'polypeptide(L)'
;WLTPAERQQYSEKKEALYREACRNDPASLHLVAGAEELLQGLQKRGIPFALASASIKANVDFYFDSFPIGHWLKQQDVVYDDGSYADKGEMHLEAARRLGVPFSECLVIEDSVTAIALAKRNGAGRIVGVGETADGPELLALGADHYIHDFTEFDYGWLEN
;
A
#
# COMPACT_ATOMS: atom_id res chain seq x y z
N TRP A 1 18.78 2.74 -26.60
CA TRP A 1 18.37 2.03 -25.38
C TRP A 1 19.18 2.61 -24.21
N LEU A 2 18.52 2.99 -23.13
CA LEU A 2 19.17 3.58 -21.95
C LEU A 2 20.06 2.54 -21.25
N THR A 3 21.24 2.96 -20.82
CA THR A 3 22.07 2.17 -19.91
C THR A 3 21.41 2.02 -18.53
N PRO A 4 21.83 1.05 -17.71
CA PRO A 4 21.32 0.93 -16.33
C PRO A 4 21.48 2.22 -15.51
N ALA A 5 22.60 2.91 -15.64
CA ALA A 5 22.87 4.19 -14.93
C ALA A 5 21.91 5.30 -15.38
N GLU A 6 21.65 5.42 -16.69
CA GLU A 6 20.67 6.38 -17.21
C GLU A 6 19.26 6.07 -16.73
N ARG A 7 18.85 4.78 -16.72
CA ARG A 7 17.55 4.38 -16.18
C ARG A 7 17.40 4.78 -14.71
N GLN A 8 18.43 4.53 -13.91
CA GLN A 8 18.45 4.93 -12.51
C GLN A 8 18.29 6.44 -12.35
N GLN A 9 19.05 7.22 -13.10
CA GLN A 9 18.99 8.69 -13.06
C GLN A 9 17.61 9.22 -13.46
N TYR A 10 16.99 8.64 -14.50
CA TYR A 10 15.63 9.01 -14.91
C TYR A 10 14.60 8.66 -13.86
N SER A 11 14.72 7.47 -13.23
CA SER A 11 13.85 7.06 -12.14
C SER A 11 13.95 8.04 -10.97
N GLU A 12 15.14 8.34 -10.49
CA GLU A 12 15.35 9.29 -9.40
C GLU A 12 14.79 10.68 -9.70
N LYS A 13 15.01 11.17 -10.93
CA LYS A 13 14.45 12.45 -11.38
C LYS A 13 12.92 12.44 -11.41
N LYS A 14 12.31 11.36 -11.91
CA LYS A 14 10.86 11.18 -11.92
C LYS A 14 10.29 11.27 -10.51
N GLU A 15 10.88 10.55 -9.56
CA GLU A 15 10.42 10.53 -8.18
C GLU A 15 10.63 11.90 -7.47
N ALA A 16 11.70 12.62 -7.81
CA ALA A 16 11.90 13.98 -7.31
C ALA A 16 10.84 14.95 -7.84
N LEU A 17 10.53 14.89 -9.14
CA LEU A 17 9.47 15.70 -9.75
C LEU A 17 8.08 15.37 -9.18
N TYR A 18 7.80 14.11 -8.90
CA TYR A 18 6.57 13.70 -8.23
C TYR A 18 6.42 14.40 -6.86
N ARG A 19 7.44 14.32 -6.00
CA ARG A 19 7.40 14.99 -4.69
C ARG A 19 7.29 16.51 -4.79
N GLU A 20 7.94 17.12 -5.80
CA GLU A 20 7.81 18.55 -6.07
C GLU A 20 6.38 18.91 -6.49
N ALA A 21 5.80 18.15 -7.41
CA ALA A 21 4.40 18.35 -7.84
C ALA A 21 3.42 18.25 -6.66
N CYS A 22 3.59 17.26 -5.80
CA CYS A 22 2.77 17.12 -4.59
C CYS A 22 2.91 18.32 -3.64
N ARG A 23 4.13 18.85 -3.43
CA ARG A 23 4.33 20.04 -2.59
C ARG A 23 3.71 21.30 -3.19
N ASN A 24 3.66 21.39 -4.52
CA ASN A 24 3.11 22.54 -5.23
C ASN A 24 1.57 22.50 -5.34
N ASP A 25 0.94 21.38 -4.99
CA ASP A 25 -0.51 21.22 -4.93
C ASP A 25 -0.95 20.64 -3.57
N PRO A 26 -0.89 21.46 -2.50
CA PRO A 26 -1.28 21.02 -1.17
C PRO A 26 -2.76 20.60 -1.07
N ALA A 27 -3.61 21.09 -1.97
CA ALA A 27 -5.02 20.74 -1.97
C ALA A 27 -5.27 19.28 -2.37
N SER A 28 -4.41 18.74 -3.24
CA SER A 28 -4.46 17.32 -3.65
C SER A 28 -3.59 16.41 -2.75
N LEU A 29 -2.84 16.98 -1.81
CA LEU A 29 -1.98 16.25 -0.90
C LEU A 29 -2.74 15.87 0.38
N HIS A 30 -3.54 14.83 0.29
CA HIS A 30 -4.31 14.29 1.43
C HIS A 30 -4.37 12.76 1.35
N LEU A 31 -4.64 12.14 2.49
CA LEU A 31 -4.94 10.70 2.52
C LEU A 31 -6.31 10.43 1.87
N VAL A 32 -6.47 9.23 1.33
CA VAL A 32 -7.76 8.76 0.84
C VAL A 32 -8.80 8.82 1.96
N ALA A 33 -10.03 9.17 1.63
CA ALA A 33 -11.12 9.30 2.60
C ALA A 33 -11.26 8.02 3.45
N GLY A 34 -11.42 8.18 4.76
CA GLY A 34 -11.54 7.08 5.71
C GLY A 34 -10.21 6.40 6.12
N ALA A 35 -9.06 6.78 5.53
CA ALA A 35 -7.78 6.14 5.83
C ALA A 35 -7.36 6.34 7.29
N GLU A 36 -7.50 7.55 7.84
CA GLU A 36 -7.17 7.84 9.23
C GLU A 36 -8.08 7.08 10.20
N GLU A 37 -9.37 7.04 9.92
CA GLU A 37 -10.38 6.31 10.69
C GLU A 37 -10.11 4.82 10.68
N LEU A 38 -9.71 4.25 9.52
CA LEU A 38 -9.32 2.85 9.40
C LEU A 38 -8.11 2.55 10.28
N LEU A 39 -7.01 3.29 10.13
CA LEU A 39 -5.79 3.08 10.91
C LEU A 39 -6.04 3.21 12.42
N GLN A 40 -6.80 4.22 12.82
CA GLN A 40 -7.21 4.39 14.22
C GLN A 40 -8.11 3.24 14.71
N GLY A 41 -9.01 2.78 13.87
CA GLY A 41 -9.92 1.67 14.17
C GLY A 41 -9.17 0.34 14.34
N LEU A 42 -8.19 0.05 13.50
CA LEU A 42 -7.30 -1.12 13.63
C LEU A 42 -6.50 -1.06 14.94
N GLN A 43 -5.89 0.09 15.23
CA GLN A 43 -5.13 0.27 16.46
C GLN A 43 -5.99 0.09 17.72
N LYS A 44 -7.19 0.67 17.77
CA LYS A 44 -8.12 0.52 18.91
C LYS A 44 -8.57 -0.93 19.13
N ARG A 45 -8.62 -1.74 18.07
CA ARG A 45 -8.97 -3.16 18.13
C ARG A 45 -7.78 -4.07 18.42
N GLY A 46 -6.56 -3.52 18.48
CA GLY A 46 -5.34 -4.30 18.65
C GLY A 46 -5.00 -5.17 17.44
N ILE A 47 -5.53 -4.84 16.26
CA ILE A 47 -5.25 -5.56 15.03
C ILE A 47 -3.91 -5.07 14.47
N PRO A 48 -2.90 -5.94 14.32
CA PRO A 48 -1.61 -5.54 13.79
C PRO A 48 -1.75 -5.22 12.30
N PHE A 49 -1.04 -4.19 11.85
CA PHE A 49 -1.01 -3.80 10.44
C PHE A 49 0.36 -3.27 10.04
N ALA A 50 0.67 -3.36 8.78
CA ALA A 50 1.91 -2.90 8.18
C ALA A 50 1.63 -2.19 6.85
N LEU A 51 2.57 -1.37 6.42
CA LEU A 51 2.57 -0.74 5.11
C LEU A 51 3.65 -1.37 4.23
N ALA A 52 3.26 -1.86 3.05
CA ALA A 52 4.16 -2.28 1.99
C ALA A 52 3.96 -1.35 0.78
N SER A 53 5.00 -0.64 0.38
CA SER A 53 4.95 0.36 -0.69
C SER A 53 5.98 0.07 -1.77
N ALA A 54 5.56 0.01 -3.03
CA ALA A 54 6.48 -0.05 -4.17
C ALA A 54 7.23 1.28 -4.43
N SER A 55 7.10 2.25 -3.55
CA SER A 55 7.82 3.51 -3.60
C SER A 55 9.22 3.37 -3.00
N ILE A 56 10.16 4.17 -3.50
CA ILE A 56 11.51 4.29 -2.95
C ILE A 56 11.48 4.97 -1.58
N LYS A 57 12.55 4.76 -0.79
CA LYS A 57 12.67 5.34 0.56
C LYS A 57 12.38 6.83 0.62
N ALA A 58 12.90 7.62 -0.33
CA ALA A 58 12.69 9.07 -0.35
C ALA A 58 11.21 9.48 -0.48
N ASN A 59 10.38 8.66 -1.12
CA ASN A 59 8.93 8.88 -1.17
C ASN A 59 8.26 8.48 0.15
N VAL A 60 8.71 7.40 0.77
CA VAL A 60 8.21 7.00 2.11
C VAL A 60 8.53 8.09 3.13
N ASP A 61 9.76 8.62 3.13
CA ASP A 61 10.15 9.75 3.98
C ASP A 61 9.21 10.96 3.75
N PHE A 62 8.98 11.30 2.50
CA PHE A 62 8.05 12.37 2.12
C PHE A 62 6.60 12.15 2.60
N TYR A 63 6.10 10.91 2.56
CA TYR A 63 4.75 10.60 3.05
C TYR A 63 4.66 10.77 4.57
N PHE A 64 5.68 10.35 5.32
CA PHE A 64 5.72 10.55 6.78
C PHE A 64 5.86 12.02 7.18
N ASP A 65 6.52 12.84 6.36
CA ASP A 65 6.61 14.29 6.56
C ASP A 65 5.30 15.02 6.20
N SER A 66 4.53 14.47 5.25
CA SER A 66 3.33 15.12 4.69
C SER A 66 2.03 14.70 5.36
N PHE A 67 1.97 13.47 5.90
CA PHE A 67 0.77 12.87 6.47
C PHE A 67 0.99 12.44 7.93
N PRO A 68 -0.05 12.36 8.76
CA PRO A 68 0.07 11.97 10.16
C PRO A 68 0.30 10.45 10.36
N ILE A 69 0.86 9.75 9.36
CA ILE A 69 1.04 8.29 9.35
C ILE A 69 1.87 7.82 10.57
N GLY A 70 2.80 8.66 11.03
CA GLY A 70 3.65 8.39 12.19
C GLY A 70 2.90 8.22 13.52
N HIS A 71 1.60 8.58 13.58
CA HIS A 71 0.75 8.30 14.73
C HIS A 71 0.44 6.80 14.89
N TRP A 72 0.47 6.04 13.81
CA TRP A 72 0.06 4.63 13.77
C TRP A 72 1.20 3.68 13.37
N LEU A 73 2.12 4.15 12.53
CA LEU A 73 3.21 3.36 11.97
C LEU A 73 4.56 3.98 12.30
N LYS A 74 5.55 3.14 12.56
CA LYS A 74 6.94 3.60 12.59
C LYS A 74 7.52 3.47 11.19
N GLN A 75 8.17 4.53 10.72
CA GLN A 75 8.76 4.59 9.38
C GLN A 75 9.73 3.42 9.09
N GLN A 76 10.47 2.98 10.09
CA GLN A 76 11.42 1.86 9.99
C GLN A 76 10.74 0.51 9.77
N ASP A 77 9.43 0.40 10.09
CA ASP A 77 8.67 -0.85 9.96
C ASP A 77 7.98 -0.96 8.59
N VAL A 78 8.03 0.11 7.78
CA VAL A 78 7.50 0.11 6.41
C VAL A 78 8.36 -0.77 5.50
N VAL A 79 7.73 -1.65 4.75
CA VAL A 79 8.38 -2.35 3.63
C VAL A 79 8.31 -1.44 2.41
N TYR A 80 9.44 -1.04 1.86
CA TYR A 80 9.53 -0.17 0.69
C TYR A 80 10.47 -0.78 -0.36
N ASP A 81 10.40 -0.28 -1.59
CA ASP A 81 11.28 -0.73 -2.67
C ASP A 81 12.72 -0.21 -2.46
N ASP A 82 13.59 -1.09 -1.97
CA ASP A 82 15.03 -0.88 -1.82
C ASP A 82 15.84 -1.62 -2.88
N GLY A 83 15.16 -2.23 -3.87
CA GLY A 83 15.75 -3.03 -4.92
C GLY A 83 16.04 -4.48 -4.55
N SER A 84 15.70 -4.92 -3.33
CA SER A 84 15.91 -6.29 -2.87
C SER A 84 14.75 -7.23 -3.20
N TYR A 85 13.56 -6.70 -3.47
CA TYR A 85 12.35 -7.46 -3.79
C TYR A 85 12.17 -7.63 -5.29
N ALA A 86 11.80 -8.84 -5.72
CA ALA A 86 11.53 -9.12 -7.13
C ALA A 86 10.21 -8.48 -7.61
N ASP A 87 9.20 -8.42 -6.72
CA ASP A 87 7.89 -7.83 -7.01
C ASP A 87 7.16 -7.40 -5.73
N LYS A 88 6.00 -6.78 -5.89
CA LYS A 88 5.13 -6.33 -4.78
C LYS A 88 4.64 -7.50 -3.92
N GLY A 89 4.51 -8.69 -4.49
CA GLY A 89 4.10 -9.89 -3.76
C GLY A 89 5.13 -10.31 -2.70
N GLU A 90 6.43 -10.21 -2.98
CA GLU A 90 7.47 -10.44 -1.98
C GLU A 90 7.43 -9.39 -0.87
N MET A 91 7.09 -8.14 -1.18
CA MET A 91 6.90 -7.09 -0.20
C MET A 91 5.72 -7.37 0.73
N HIS A 92 4.61 -7.91 0.21
CA HIS A 92 3.48 -8.35 1.03
C HIS A 92 3.87 -9.46 2.00
N LEU A 93 4.61 -10.47 1.51
CA LEU A 93 5.09 -11.58 2.34
C LEU A 93 6.04 -11.08 3.44
N GLU A 94 6.93 -10.15 3.12
CA GLU A 94 7.83 -9.54 4.10
C GLU A 94 7.06 -8.72 5.16
N ALA A 95 6.02 -7.98 4.75
CA ALA A 95 5.16 -7.25 5.69
C ALA A 95 4.47 -8.21 6.67
N ALA A 96 3.88 -9.31 6.19
CA ALA A 96 3.28 -10.34 7.02
C ALA A 96 4.29 -10.97 7.98
N ARG A 97 5.50 -11.28 7.47
CA ARG A 97 6.60 -11.83 8.28
C ARG A 97 6.99 -10.87 9.42
N ARG A 98 7.06 -9.56 9.17
CA ARG A 98 7.35 -8.55 10.21
C ARG A 98 6.24 -8.45 11.25
N LEU A 99 4.99 -8.63 10.84
CA LEU A 99 3.84 -8.71 11.76
C LEU A 99 3.83 -10.00 12.58
N GLY A 100 4.55 -11.05 12.15
CA GLY A 100 4.52 -12.37 12.78
C GLY A 100 3.21 -13.13 12.51
N VAL A 101 2.53 -12.82 11.41
CA VAL A 101 1.24 -13.41 11.02
C VAL A 101 1.41 -14.21 9.73
N PRO A 102 0.86 -15.44 9.62
CA PRO A 102 0.82 -16.16 8.36
C PRO A 102 0.11 -15.34 7.28
N PHE A 103 0.65 -15.32 6.05
CA PHE A 103 0.06 -14.53 4.98
C PHE A 103 -1.37 -14.96 4.63
N SER A 104 -1.68 -16.24 4.83
CA SER A 104 -3.04 -16.81 4.70
C SER A 104 -4.04 -16.31 5.75
N GLU A 105 -3.59 -15.59 6.77
CA GLU A 105 -4.43 -14.93 7.79
C GLU A 105 -4.42 -13.41 7.63
N CYS A 106 -3.69 -12.87 6.64
CA CYS A 106 -3.64 -11.44 6.37
C CYS A 106 -4.77 -11.01 5.44
N LEU A 107 -5.37 -9.85 5.75
CA LEU A 107 -6.16 -9.08 4.80
C LEU A 107 -5.21 -8.09 4.10
N VAL A 108 -5.18 -8.14 2.78
CA VAL A 108 -4.40 -7.22 1.92
C VAL A 108 -5.33 -6.20 1.31
N ILE A 109 -4.98 -4.92 1.37
CA ILE A 109 -5.70 -3.84 0.68
C ILE A 109 -4.78 -3.29 -0.41
N GLU A 110 -5.24 -3.28 -1.65
CA GLU A 110 -4.46 -2.88 -2.81
C GLU A 110 -5.30 -2.19 -3.87
N ASP A 111 -4.67 -1.28 -4.63
CA ASP A 111 -5.27 -0.55 -5.75
C ASP A 111 -4.79 -1.06 -7.11
N SER A 112 -3.71 -1.80 -7.15
CA SER A 112 -3.04 -2.25 -8.36
C SER A 112 -3.48 -3.64 -8.79
N VAL A 113 -3.91 -3.75 -10.03
CA VAL A 113 -4.20 -5.01 -10.75
C VAL A 113 -3.10 -6.06 -10.53
N THR A 114 -1.86 -5.66 -10.73
CA THR A 114 -0.70 -6.55 -10.56
C THR A 114 -0.53 -6.99 -9.11
N ALA A 115 -0.65 -6.08 -8.15
CA ALA A 115 -0.46 -6.38 -6.73
C ALA A 115 -1.57 -7.30 -6.18
N ILE A 116 -2.82 -7.12 -6.61
CA ILE A 116 -3.94 -8.01 -6.28
C ILE A 116 -3.69 -9.42 -6.81
N ALA A 117 -3.29 -9.56 -8.08
CA ALA A 117 -2.97 -10.86 -8.66
C ALA A 117 -1.80 -11.56 -7.93
N LEU A 118 -0.79 -10.81 -7.50
CA LEU A 118 0.32 -11.30 -6.71
C LEU A 118 -0.11 -11.73 -5.31
N ALA A 119 -0.94 -10.94 -4.62
CA ALA A 119 -1.49 -11.29 -3.31
C ALA A 119 -2.31 -12.58 -3.38
N LYS A 120 -3.15 -12.72 -4.41
CA LYS A 120 -3.93 -13.95 -4.66
C LYS A 120 -3.04 -15.15 -4.91
N ARG A 121 -2.06 -15.01 -5.81
CA ARG A 121 -1.09 -16.07 -6.14
C ARG A 121 -0.33 -16.54 -4.90
N ASN A 122 0.04 -15.62 -4.02
CA ASN A 122 0.81 -15.90 -2.82
C ASN A 122 -0.05 -16.38 -1.64
N GLY A 123 -1.38 -16.47 -1.80
CA GLY A 123 -2.28 -17.05 -0.82
C GLY A 123 -2.65 -16.11 0.34
N ALA A 124 -2.87 -14.82 0.06
CA ALA A 124 -3.46 -13.91 1.05
C ALA A 124 -4.80 -14.46 1.57
N GLY A 125 -5.07 -14.29 2.86
CA GLY A 125 -6.30 -14.75 3.48
C GLY A 125 -7.54 -14.05 2.95
N ARG A 126 -7.42 -12.74 2.71
CA ARG A 126 -8.45 -11.90 2.10
C ARG A 126 -7.83 -10.74 1.35
N ILE A 127 -8.47 -10.29 0.28
CA ILE A 127 -8.00 -9.20 -0.55
C ILE A 127 -9.14 -8.20 -0.76
N VAL A 128 -8.88 -6.94 -0.45
CA VAL A 128 -9.80 -5.82 -0.71
C VAL A 128 -9.16 -4.93 -1.77
N GLY A 129 -9.80 -4.80 -2.91
CA GLY A 129 -9.44 -3.82 -3.94
C GLY A 129 -9.96 -2.43 -3.55
N VAL A 130 -9.16 -1.38 -3.75
CA VAL A 130 -9.57 0.00 -3.52
C VAL A 130 -9.25 0.85 -4.73
N GLY A 131 -10.17 1.74 -5.15
CA GLY A 131 -9.92 2.63 -6.28
C GLY A 131 -11.19 3.21 -6.91
N GLU A 132 -11.06 3.78 -8.09
CA GLU A 132 -12.18 4.35 -8.82
C GLU A 132 -13.21 3.27 -9.20
N THR A 133 -14.48 3.64 -9.23
CA THR A 133 -15.58 2.69 -9.49
C THR A 133 -15.42 1.90 -10.80
N ALA A 134 -14.76 2.48 -11.80
CA ALA A 134 -14.48 1.82 -13.08
C ALA A 134 -13.54 0.60 -12.95
N ASP A 135 -12.68 0.59 -11.91
CA ASP A 135 -11.65 -0.43 -11.71
C ASP A 135 -12.20 -1.66 -10.96
N GLY A 136 -13.28 -1.49 -10.19
CA GLY A 136 -13.86 -2.52 -9.32
C GLY A 136 -14.08 -3.87 -10.01
N PRO A 137 -14.74 -3.95 -11.19
CA PRO A 137 -14.96 -5.22 -11.88
C PRO A 137 -13.66 -5.95 -12.24
N GLU A 138 -12.61 -5.21 -12.62
CA GLU A 138 -11.31 -5.80 -12.98
C GLU A 138 -10.59 -6.31 -11.70
N LEU A 139 -10.57 -5.53 -10.62
CA LEU A 139 -9.94 -5.93 -9.36
C LEU A 139 -10.60 -7.20 -8.79
N LEU A 140 -11.94 -7.29 -8.84
CA LEU A 140 -12.67 -8.49 -8.43
C LEU A 140 -12.36 -9.69 -9.33
N ALA A 141 -12.30 -9.50 -10.66
CA ALA A 141 -11.97 -10.58 -11.60
C ALA A 141 -10.56 -11.13 -11.40
N LEU A 142 -9.63 -10.31 -10.90
CA LEU A 142 -8.24 -10.69 -10.63
C LEU A 142 -8.02 -11.33 -9.26
N GLY A 143 -9.05 -11.39 -8.43
CA GLY A 143 -9.03 -12.13 -7.19
C GLY A 143 -9.20 -11.33 -5.92
N ALA A 144 -9.57 -10.05 -6.00
CA ALA A 144 -10.07 -9.34 -4.83
C ALA A 144 -11.38 -9.99 -4.36
N ASP A 145 -11.52 -10.19 -3.06
CA ASP A 145 -12.74 -10.74 -2.45
C ASP A 145 -13.79 -9.65 -2.27
N HIS A 146 -13.35 -8.41 -2.07
CA HIS A 146 -14.18 -7.21 -1.94
C HIS A 146 -13.56 -6.06 -2.72
N TYR A 147 -14.39 -5.08 -3.05
CA TYR A 147 -13.98 -3.82 -3.65
C TYR A 147 -14.63 -2.65 -2.89
N ILE A 148 -13.87 -1.60 -2.66
CA ILE A 148 -14.32 -0.33 -2.07
C ILE A 148 -13.84 0.85 -2.91
N HIS A 149 -14.62 1.93 -2.95
CA HIS A 149 -14.20 3.16 -3.59
C HIS A 149 -13.15 3.89 -2.74
N ASP A 150 -13.39 3.96 -1.44
CA ASP A 150 -12.47 4.51 -0.45
C ASP A 150 -12.63 3.80 0.91
N PHE A 151 -11.84 4.18 1.90
CA PHE A 151 -11.82 3.50 3.20
C PHE A 151 -13.03 3.80 4.09
N THR A 152 -13.93 4.73 3.71
CA THR A 152 -15.19 4.91 4.43
C THR A 152 -16.14 3.74 4.28
N GLU A 153 -15.93 2.90 3.24
CA GLU A 153 -16.69 1.69 2.96
C GLU A 153 -16.09 0.43 3.62
N PHE A 154 -14.97 0.57 4.35
CA PHE A 154 -14.30 -0.59 4.93
C PHE A 154 -15.13 -1.26 6.03
N ASP A 155 -15.39 -2.56 5.87
CA ASP A 155 -16.12 -3.37 6.84
C ASP A 155 -15.14 -4.16 7.74
N TYR A 156 -15.12 -3.85 9.02
CA TYR A 156 -14.30 -4.56 10.01
C TYR A 156 -14.70 -6.04 10.18
N GLY A 157 -15.90 -6.44 9.78
CA GLY A 157 -16.32 -7.84 9.72
C GLY A 157 -15.44 -8.69 8.81
N TRP A 158 -14.73 -8.08 7.86
CA TRP A 158 -13.76 -8.79 7.01
C TRP A 158 -12.50 -9.23 7.77
N LEU A 159 -12.26 -8.71 8.96
CA LEU A 159 -11.13 -9.09 9.82
C LEU A 159 -11.52 -10.21 10.82
N GLU A 160 -12.78 -10.58 10.85
CA GLU A 160 -13.28 -11.68 11.68
C GLU A 160 -13.24 -12.98 10.88
N ASN A 161 -12.77 -14.08 11.50
CA ASN A 161 -12.73 -15.41 10.91
C ASN A 161 -14.10 -16.10 10.94
#